data_7fa96a732a85c123efa8e3300b0b9e01
#
_entry.id   7fa96a732a85c123efa8e3300b0b9e01
#
_cell.length_a   1.000
_cell.length_b   1.000
_cell.length_c   1.000
_cell.angle_alpha   90.00
_cell.angle_beta   90.00
_cell.angle_gamma   90.00
#
_symmetry.space_group_name_H-M   'P 1'
#
loop_
_entity.id
_entity.type
_entity.pdbx_description
1 polymer ?
#
loop_
_entity_poly.entity_id
_entity_poly.type
_entity_poly.pdbx_seq_one_letter_code
_entity_poly.pdbx_strand_id
1 'polypeptide(L)'
;AMPGVDSRRVGATGGSQGGGLTLACTALEPRIARSAPVFPFLCDYRRVWEMDLAKDAYEELRAYFRLFDPLHRREDEIFERLGYIDVQNLARRIKARVMMTVSLMDTICPPSTQFAAYNKIRSRKELVIYPDFGHEGLPGVNDRIFQFMKDL
;
A
#
# COMPACT_ATOMS: atom_id res chain seq x y z
N ALA A 1 -0.92 10.97 -26.47
CA ALA A 1 -0.26 9.69 -26.21
C ALA A 1 1.23 9.85 -26.52
N MET A 2 2.10 9.27 -25.71
CA MET A 2 3.54 9.25 -26.00
C MET A 2 3.81 8.27 -27.17
N PRO A 3 4.59 8.66 -28.16
CA PRO A 3 4.96 7.76 -29.25
C PRO A 3 5.65 6.49 -28.73
N GLY A 4 5.26 5.33 -29.22
CA GLY A 4 5.84 4.03 -28.82
C GLY A 4 5.27 3.42 -27.53
N VAL A 5 4.29 4.07 -26.88
CA VAL A 5 3.61 3.54 -25.69
C VAL A 5 2.25 2.96 -26.04
N ASP A 6 2.03 1.68 -25.70
CA ASP A 6 0.70 1.07 -25.79
C ASP A 6 -0.07 1.32 -24.48
N SER A 7 -1.05 2.20 -24.52
CA SER A 7 -1.88 2.56 -23.37
C SER A 7 -2.77 1.42 -22.84
N ARG A 8 -2.86 0.29 -23.52
CA ARG A 8 -3.57 -0.91 -23.10
C ARG A 8 -2.68 -1.86 -22.30
N ARG A 9 -1.37 -1.61 -22.31
CA ARG A 9 -0.32 -2.42 -21.67
C ARG A 9 0.38 -1.60 -20.58
N VAL A 10 -0.36 -1.24 -19.53
CA VAL A 10 0.13 -0.42 -18.43
C VAL A 10 0.17 -1.24 -17.16
N GLY A 11 1.33 -1.25 -16.52
CA GLY A 11 1.53 -1.81 -15.19
C GLY A 11 2.00 -0.75 -14.20
N ALA A 12 1.80 -0.99 -12.91
CA ALA A 12 2.30 -0.14 -11.84
C ALA A 12 3.05 -0.97 -10.80
N THR A 13 4.17 -0.46 -10.30
CA THR A 13 4.95 -1.08 -9.23
C THR A 13 5.63 -0.01 -8.38
N GLY A 14 5.91 -0.34 -7.13
CA GLY A 14 6.65 0.49 -6.20
C GLY A 14 6.72 -0.16 -4.83
N GLY A 15 7.70 0.27 -4.02
CA GLY A 15 7.89 -0.19 -2.65
C GLY A 15 7.54 0.90 -1.63
N SER A 16 7.14 0.52 -0.43
CA SER A 16 6.86 1.45 0.68
C SER A 16 5.82 2.50 0.30
N GLN A 17 6.15 3.78 0.33
CA GLN A 17 5.29 4.86 -0.16
C GLN A 17 4.91 4.63 -1.63
N GLY A 18 5.86 4.22 -2.46
CA GLY A 18 5.60 3.83 -3.84
C GLY A 18 4.63 2.63 -3.96
N GLY A 19 4.64 1.71 -3.01
CA GLY A 19 3.70 0.59 -2.91
C GLY A 19 2.28 1.06 -2.62
N GLY A 20 2.11 1.96 -1.65
CA GLY A 20 0.82 2.60 -1.37
C GLY A 20 0.29 3.41 -2.56
N LEU A 21 1.16 4.22 -3.18
CA LEU A 21 0.82 4.97 -4.40
C LEU A 21 0.49 4.05 -5.57
N THR A 22 1.16 2.90 -5.69
CA THR A 22 0.83 1.88 -6.69
C THR A 22 -0.60 1.37 -6.53
N LEU A 23 -1.01 1.04 -5.31
CA LEU A 23 -2.39 0.62 -5.02
C LEU A 23 -3.40 1.74 -5.28
N ALA A 24 -3.11 2.97 -4.83
CA ALA A 24 -3.98 4.13 -5.04
C ALA A 24 -4.15 4.42 -6.54
N CYS A 25 -3.05 4.48 -7.28
CA CYS A 25 -3.06 4.70 -8.72
C CYS A 25 -3.86 3.61 -9.45
N THR A 26 -3.64 2.34 -9.09
CA THR A 26 -4.37 1.20 -9.67
C THR A 26 -5.87 1.25 -9.37
N ALA A 27 -6.26 1.75 -8.20
CA ALA A 27 -7.66 1.91 -7.83
C ALA A 27 -8.37 3.05 -8.58
N LEU A 28 -7.62 4.07 -8.98
CA LEU A 28 -8.14 5.30 -9.62
C LEU A 28 -8.01 5.27 -11.15
N GLU A 29 -7.07 4.49 -11.70
CA GLU A 29 -6.80 4.40 -13.12
C GLU A 29 -7.11 2.98 -13.66
N PRO A 30 -8.30 2.76 -14.22
CA PRO A 30 -8.74 1.43 -14.65
C PRO A 30 -8.00 0.85 -15.86
N ARG A 31 -7.15 1.64 -16.55
CA ARG A 31 -6.29 1.16 -17.65
C ARG A 31 -5.07 0.41 -17.14
N ILE A 32 -4.73 0.51 -15.85
CA ILE A 32 -3.67 -0.31 -15.27
C ILE A 32 -4.14 -1.77 -15.24
N ALA A 33 -3.44 -2.62 -15.98
CA ALA A 33 -3.77 -4.02 -16.14
C ALA A 33 -3.10 -4.90 -15.07
N ARG A 34 -1.91 -4.51 -14.60
CA ARG A 34 -1.14 -5.23 -13.55
C ARG A 34 -0.58 -4.26 -12.52
N SER A 35 -0.60 -4.71 -11.25
CA SER A 35 -0.15 -3.94 -10.10
C SER A 35 0.72 -4.82 -9.20
N ALA A 36 1.95 -4.38 -8.93
CA ALA A 36 2.90 -5.11 -8.10
C ALA A 36 3.43 -4.24 -6.94
N PRO A 37 2.61 -3.92 -5.93
CA PRO A 37 3.06 -3.20 -4.75
C PRO A 37 3.94 -4.08 -3.86
N VAL A 38 4.99 -3.48 -3.29
CA VAL A 38 5.90 -4.12 -2.33
C VAL A 38 5.78 -3.41 -0.98
N PHE A 39 5.49 -4.15 0.09
CA PHE A 39 5.24 -3.65 1.45
C PHE A 39 4.59 -2.25 1.47
N PRO A 40 3.34 -2.10 0.95
CA PRO A 40 2.74 -0.79 0.75
C PRO A 40 2.52 -0.03 2.06
N PHE A 41 2.99 1.24 2.08
CA PHE A 41 2.68 2.27 3.05
C PHE A 41 1.26 2.84 2.82
N LEU A 42 0.80 3.77 3.64
CA LEU A 42 -0.48 4.48 3.51
C LEU A 42 -1.73 3.58 3.65
N CYS A 43 -1.59 2.47 4.38
CA CYS A 43 -2.66 1.51 4.62
C CYS A 43 -3.02 1.49 6.11
N ASP A 44 -4.31 1.59 6.43
CA ASP A 44 -4.88 1.43 7.77
C ASP A 44 -4.17 2.29 8.84
N TYR A 45 -4.29 3.61 8.70
CA TYR A 45 -3.68 4.57 9.64
C TYR A 45 -4.10 4.37 11.09
N ARG A 46 -5.37 4.02 11.32
CA ARG A 46 -5.86 3.74 12.68
C ARG A 46 -5.15 2.54 13.29
N ARG A 47 -4.94 1.49 12.51
CA ARG A 47 -4.23 0.29 12.98
C ARG A 47 -2.79 0.60 13.39
N VAL A 48 -2.09 1.45 12.63
CA VAL A 48 -0.74 1.92 12.99
C VAL A 48 -0.75 2.65 14.32
N TRP A 49 -1.74 3.53 14.53
CA TRP A 49 -1.92 4.27 15.77
C TRP A 49 -2.16 3.34 16.96
N GLU A 50 -3.10 2.41 16.84
CA GLU A 50 -3.45 1.44 17.88
C GLU A 50 -2.30 0.50 18.27
N MET A 51 -1.37 0.23 17.36
CA MET A 51 -0.16 -0.56 17.62
C MET A 51 1.00 0.24 18.19
N ASP A 52 0.83 1.54 18.45
CA ASP A 52 1.89 2.47 18.87
C ASP A 52 3.09 2.53 17.87
N LEU A 53 2.79 2.35 16.60
CA LEU A 53 3.76 2.43 15.49
C LEU A 53 3.67 3.74 14.70
N ALA A 54 3.07 4.80 15.28
CA ALA A 54 3.08 6.15 14.73
C ALA A 54 4.46 6.82 14.95
N LYS A 55 5.45 6.25 14.30
CA LYS A 55 6.87 6.63 14.30
C LYS A 55 7.43 6.42 12.89
N ASP A 56 8.67 6.81 12.66
CA ASP A 56 9.33 6.70 11.36
C ASP A 56 8.44 7.29 10.24
N ALA A 57 8.02 6.48 9.30
CA ALA A 57 7.17 6.89 8.19
C ALA A 57 5.77 7.42 8.60
N TYR A 58 5.31 7.11 9.82
CA TYR A 58 4.03 7.57 10.37
C TYR A 58 4.17 8.60 11.49
N GLU A 59 5.35 9.21 11.68
CA GLU A 59 5.62 10.16 12.76
C GLU A 59 4.69 11.38 12.70
N GLU A 60 4.29 11.83 11.52
CA GLU A 60 3.38 12.96 11.35
C GLU A 60 2.02 12.72 11.99
N LEU A 61 1.57 11.48 12.11
CA LEU A 61 0.35 11.13 12.84
C LEU A 61 0.48 11.55 14.32
N ARG A 62 1.58 11.18 14.96
CA ARG A 62 1.87 11.54 16.36
C ARG A 62 2.05 13.05 16.52
N ALA A 63 2.79 13.68 15.60
CA ALA A 63 2.98 15.13 15.61
C ALA A 63 1.65 15.87 15.45
N TYR A 64 0.76 15.38 14.59
CA TYR A 64 -0.58 15.97 14.40
C TYR A 64 -1.40 15.94 15.68
N PHE A 65 -1.50 14.79 16.36
CA PHE A 65 -2.23 14.68 17.62
C PHE A 65 -1.64 15.59 18.70
N ARG A 66 -0.31 15.61 18.85
CA ARG A 66 0.36 16.49 19.84
C ARG A 66 0.08 17.97 19.63
N LEU A 67 -0.05 18.42 18.39
CA LEU A 67 -0.25 19.82 18.04
C LEU A 67 -1.73 20.23 18.02
N PHE A 68 -2.62 19.37 17.55
CA PHE A 68 -3.99 19.73 17.21
C PHE A 68 -5.07 19.03 18.03
N ASP A 69 -4.74 17.90 18.68
CA ASP A 69 -5.64 17.18 19.56
C ASP A 69 -4.89 16.45 20.69
N PRO A 70 -4.18 17.18 21.58
CA PRO A 70 -3.32 16.59 22.60
C PRO A 70 -4.08 15.78 23.67
N LEU A 71 -5.39 15.90 23.75
CA LEU A 71 -6.26 15.14 24.65
C LEU A 71 -7.09 14.07 23.95
N HIS A 72 -6.81 13.82 22.65
CA HIS A 72 -7.45 12.83 21.79
C HIS A 72 -8.99 12.89 21.81
N ARG A 73 -9.55 14.10 21.87
CA ARG A 73 -11.01 14.30 21.91
C ARG A 73 -11.68 14.15 20.55
N ARG A 74 -10.91 14.24 19.49
CA ARG A 74 -11.37 14.19 18.11
C ARG A 74 -10.75 13.02 17.33
N GLU A 75 -10.23 12.01 18.01
CA GLU A 75 -9.51 10.90 17.39
C GLU A 75 -10.35 10.22 16.31
N ASP A 76 -11.61 9.90 16.60
CA ASP A 76 -12.49 9.26 15.63
C ASP A 76 -12.74 10.11 14.38
N GLU A 77 -12.98 11.42 14.57
CA GLU A 77 -13.16 12.36 13.45
C GLU A 77 -11.89 12.45 12.57
N ILE A 78 -10.72 12.48 13.20
CA ILE A 78 -9.44 12.55 12.50
C ILE A 78 -9.22 11.31 11.65
N PHE A 79 -9.44 10.11 12.21
CA PHE A 79 -9.28 8.87 11.45
C PHE A 79 -10.37 8.66 10.39
N GLU A 80 -11.58 9.16 10.61
CA GLU A 80 -12.60 9.20 9.56
C GLU A 80 -12.13 10.03 8.36
N ARG A 81 -11.56 11.21 8.61
CA ARG A 81 -10.99 12.06 7.55
C ARG A 81 -9.79 11.42 6.85
N LEU A 82 -8.87 10.81 7.60
CA LEU A 82 -7.76 10.05 7.03
C LEU A 82 -8.27 8.88 6.16
N GLY A 83 -9.43 8.34 6.45
CA GLY A 83 -10.08 7.29 5.66
C GLY A 83 -10.29 7.66 4.19
N TYR A 84 -10.37 8.94 3.82
CA TYR A 84 -10.48 9.37 2.42
C TYR A 84 -9.20 9.13 1.61
N ILE A 85 -8.04 9.13 2.26
CA ILE A 85 -6.74 8.89 1.62
C ILE A 85 -6.14 7.53 1.99
N ASP A 86 -6.75 6.80 2.92
CA ASP A 86 -6.32 5.48 3.31
C ASP A 86 -6.53 4.48 2.16
N VAL A 87 -5.43 3.92 1.70
CA VAL A 87 -5.40 3.05 0.51
C VAL A 87 -6.27 1.81 0.68
N GLN A 88 -6.44 1.30 1.89
CA GLN A 88 -7.34 0.18 2.15
C GLN A 88 -8.78 0.45 1.69
N ASN A 89 -9.24 1.70 1.76
CA ASN A 89 -10.58 2.09 1.36
C ASN A 89 -10.73 2.20 -0.17
N LEU A 90 -9.63 2.48 -0.87
CA LEU A 90 -9.58 2.51 -2.33
C LEU A 90 -9.45 1.10 -2.93
N ALA A 91 -8.89 0.14 -2.20
CA ALA A 91 -8.51 -1.19 -2.69
C ALA A 91 -9.67 -1.97 -3.34
N ARG A 92 -10.92 -1.75 -2.91
CA ARG A 92 -12.11 -2.39 -3.50
C ARG A 92 -12.37 -1.98 -4.96
N ARG A 93 -11.80 -0.87 -5.41
CA ARG A 93 -11.95 -0.33 -6.77
C ARG A 93 -10.97 -0.97 -7.76
N ILE A 94 -9.93 -1.63 -7.28
CA ILE A 94 -8.90 -2.25 -8.10
C ILE A 94 -9.50 -3.34 -8.98
N LYS A 95 -9.29 -3.24 -10.29
CA LYS A 95 -9.68 -4.22 -11.30
C LYS A 95 -8.49 -4.96 -11.90
N ALA A 96 -7.30 -4.39 -11.80
CA ALA A 96 -6.05 -4.98 -12.24
C ALA A 96 -5.77 -6.33 -11.56
N ARG A 97 -5.00 -7.20 -12.22
CA ARG A 97 -4.36 -8.32 -11.52
C ARG A 97 -3.28 -7.78 -10.59
N VAL A 98 -3.28 -8.24 -9.33
CA VAL A 98 -2.35 -7.75 -8.31
C VAL A 98 -1.43 -8.87 -7.86
N MET A 99 -0.11 -8.59 -7.80
CA MET A 99 0.87 -9.40 -7.07
C MET A 99 1.44 -8.51 -5.96
N MET A 100 0.99 -8.72 -4.73
CA MET A 100 1.47 -7.94 -3.58
C MET A 100 2.55 -8.69 -2.84
N THR A 101 3.64 -7.99 -2.51
CA THR A 101 4.73 -8.54 -1.68
C THR A 101 4.66 -7.96 -0.29
N VAL A 102 4.79 -8.82 0.72
CA VAL A 102 4.69 -8.50 2.15
C VAL A 102 5.88 -9.08 2.90
N SER A 103 6.46 -8.31 3.81
CA SER A 103 7.49 -8.75 4.76
C SER A 103 6.87 -8.86 6.16
N LEU A 104 6.98 -10.02 6.83
CA LEU A 104 6.26 -10.23 8.09
C LEU A 104 6.92 -9.57 9.30
N MET A 105 8.19 -9.22 9.21
CA MET A 105 8.93 -8.51 10.27
C MET A 105 9.00 -7.00 10.07
N ASP A 106 8.20 -6.47 9.14
CA ASP A 106 8.17 -5.04 8.82
C ASP A 106 7.48 -4.24 9.94
N THR A 107 8.25 -3.38 10.63
CA THR A 107 7.78 -2.49 11.70
C THR A 107 7.48 -1.07 11.20
N ILE A 108 7.88 -0.74 9.96
CA ILE A 108 7.64 0.56 9.33
C ILE A 108 6.29 0.56 8.61
N CYS A 109 6.05 -0.46 7.76
CA CYS A 109 4.77 -0.73 7.15
C CYS A 109 4.22 -2.06 7.72
N PRO A 110 3.57 -2.05 8.88
CA PRO A 110 3.22 -3.28 9.57
C PRO A 110 2.39 -4.25 8.72
N PRO A 111 2.68 -5.56 8.73
CA PRO A 111 2.00 -6.53 7.86
C PRO A 111 0.47 -6.49 7.99
N SER A 112 -0.04 -6.28 9.21
CA SER A 112 -1.50 -6.22 9.45
C SER A 112 -2.18 -5.10 8.66
N THR A 113 -1.50 -3.96 8.45
CA THR A 113 -2.02 -2.83 7.66
C THR A 113 -1.98 -3.15 6.17
N GLN A 114 -0.92 -3.81 5.72
CA GLN A 114 -0.78 -4.28 4.35
C GLN A 114 -1.88 -5.31 4.02
N PHE A 115 -2.14 -6.26 4.92
CA PHE A 115 -3.22 -7.24 4.77
C PHE A 115 -4.60 -6.58 4.78
N ALA A 116 -4.81 -5.48 5.53
CA ALA A 116 -6.07 -4.73 5.50
C ALA A 116 -6.40 -4.25 4.08
N ALA A 117 -5.42 -3.71 3.35
CA ALA A 117 -5.59 -3.34 1.94
C ALA A 117 -5.75 -4.57 1.05
N TYR A 118 -4.86 -5.57 1.18
CA TYR A 118 -4.89 -6.78 0.35
C TYR A 118 -6.23 -7.50 0.42
N ASN A 119 -6.79 -7.68 1.61
CA ASN A 119 -8.04 -8.40 1.80
C ASN A 119 -9.23 -7.72 1.13
N LYS A 120 -9.20 -6.39 0.97
CA LYS A 120 -10.25 -5.61 0.31
C LYS A 120 -10.17 -5.64 -1.23
N ILE A 121 -9.04 -6.06 -1.82
CA ILE A 121 -8.91 -6.23 -3.27
C ILE A 121 -9.79 -7.40 -3.70
N ARG A 122 -10.67 -7.19 -4.68
CA ARG A 122 -11.62 -8.18 -5.19
C ARG A 122 -11.22 -8.80 -6.52
N SER A 123 -10.30 -8.17 -7.24
CA SER A 123 -9.75 -8.67 -8.50
C SER A 123 -8.82 -9.86 -8.26
N ARG A 124 -8.41 -10.51 -9.36
CA ARG A 124 -7.41 -11.60 -9.28
C ARG A 124 -6.15 -11.09 -8.60
N LYS A 125 -5.76 -11.75 -7.52
CA LYS A 125 -4.62 -11.36 -6.71
C LYS A 125 -3.81 -12.55 -6.25
N GLU A 126 -2.53 -12.31 -6.04
CA GLU A 126 -1.57 -13.25 -5.44
C GLU A 126 -0.71 -12.51 -4.41
N LEU A 127 -0.19 -13.27 -3.47
CA LEU A 127 0.60 -12.77 -2.36
C LEU A 127 1.96 -13.46 -2.35
N VAL A 128 3.01 -12.65 -2.23
CA VAL A 128 4.38 -13.12 -2.00
C VAL A 128 4.78 -12.73 -0.59
N ILE A 129 5.11 -13.70 0.25
CA ILE A 129 5.44 -13.47 1.67
C ILE A 129 6.92 -13.74 1.90
N TYR A 130 7.58 -12.80 2.55
CA TYR A 130 8.94 -12.92 3.09
C TYR A 130 8.87 -12.97 4.62
N PRO A 131 8.92 -14.18 5.24
CA PRO A 131 8.62 -14.33 6.67
C PRO A 131 9.60 -13.63 7.59
N ASP A 132 10.90 -13.65 7.24
CA ASP A 132 11.99 -13.23 8.12
C ASP A 132 12.58 -11.86 7.75
N PHE A 133 11.91 -11.12 6.84
CA PHE A 133 12.37 -9.81 6.36
C PHE A 133 11.55 -8.68 6.96
N GLY A 134 12.25 -7.57 7.23
CA GLY A 134 11.67 -6.29 7.64
C GLY A 134 11.42 -5.35 6.45
N HIS A 135 11.59 -4.05 6.70
CA HIS A 135 11.44 -3.01 5.67
C HIS A 135 12.75 -2.81 4.92
N GLU A 136 13.10 -3.74 4.07
CA GLU A 136 14.42 -3.83 3.44
C GLU A 136 14.35 -4.42 2.02
N GLY A 137 15.50 -4.50 1.36
CA GLY A 137 15.60 -5.13 0.04
C GLY A 137 15.26 -6.62 0.09
N LEU A 138 14.33 -7.07 -0.75
CA LEU A 138 13.85 -8.45 -0.77
C LEU A 138 14.51 -9.25 -1.88
N PRO A 139 15.13 -10.40 -1.59
CA PRO A 139 15.82 -11.22 -2.59
C PRO A 139 14.89 -11.68 -3.71
N GLY A 140 15.26 -11.44 -4.96
CA GLY A 140 14.52 -11.89 -6.14
C GLY A 140 13.16 -11.20 -6.38
N VAL A 141 12.79 -10.18 -5.59
CA VAL A 141 11.51 -9.47 -5.77
C VAL A 141 11.41 -8.80 -7.12
N ASN A 142 12.49 -8.17 -7.60
CA ASN A 142 12.51 -7.50 -8.91
C ASN A 142 12.30 -8.49 -10.06
N ASP A 143 12.91 -9.68 -9.99
CA ASP A 143 12.70 -10.72 -11.00
C ASP A 143 11.26 -11.21 -11.02
N ARG A 144 10.64 -11.38 -9.84
CA ARG A 144 9.21 -11.73 -9.73
C ARG A 144 8.32 -10.64 -10.34
N ILE A 145 8.62 -9.37 -10.05
CA ILE A 145 7.89 -8.22 -10.62
C ILE A 145 8.05 -8.23 -12.14
N PHE A 146 9.27 -8.40 -12.65
CA PHE A 146 9.52 -8.47 -14.08
C PHE A 146 8.74 -9.61 -14.74
N GLN A 147 8.79 -10.82 -14.19
CA GLN A 147 8.04 -11.97 -14.70
C GLN A 147 6.52 -11.72 -14.65
N PHE A 148 6.04 -11.10 -13.59
CA PHE A 148 4.63 -10.73 -13.48
C PHE A 148 4.21 -9.69 -14.50
N MET A 149 5.08 -8.75 -14.88
CA MET A 149 4.78 -7.65 -15.81
C MET A 149 5.01 -7.99 -17.29
N LYS A 150 5.89 -8.95 -17.60
CA LYS A 150 6.37 -9.21 -19.00
C LYS A 150 5.27 -9.53 -20.01
N ASP A 151 4.13 -10.07 -19.55
CA ASP A 151 3.00 -10.47 -20.41
C ASP A 151 1.85 -9.44 -20.39
N LEU A 152 2.16 -8.18 -20.14
CA LEU A 152 1.21 -7.06 -20.25
C LEU A 152 0.74 -6.87 -21.69
#